data_5a09d1785e227bf9bbc67f9dfdec4e19
#
_entry.id   5a09d1785e227bf9bbc67f9dfdec4e19
#
_cell.length_a   1.000
_cell.length_b   1.000
_cell.length_c   1.000
_cell.angle_alpha   90.00
_cell.angle_beta   90.00
_cell.angle_gamma   90.00
#
_symmetry.space_group_name_H-M   'P 1'
#
loop_
_entity.id
_entity.type
_entity.pdbx_description
1 polymer ?
#
loop_
_entity_poly.entity_id
_entity_poly.type
_entity_poly.pdbx_seq_one_letter_code
_entity_poly.pdbx_strand_id
1 'polypeptide(L)'
;MKILVLNASPKGKNSATVHAALYLQALHPEHEFTFVPVGQRIKSYEKDLSPLRVELERADMLLFSYPVYTFIAPYQLHRLFELIKADGVDLSGKFASQITTSKHFYDVTAHRYVEENCLDLGMRVIRGLSADMEDLTTERGREEARNFFDQLMFSCEHGPFVTPCPKAPARERTAYRPTLPEAAKSAAKDVVIVTNCAAEDENLANMIADFRAALPYESRVVNLRDFPFGGGCLGCFGCAVTGKCVYTDGFDDFLRTKIQTADAIVYAFTISDHYTHSSFKCYDDRQFCNGHRTVTEGTPMAYIISGDYTYEPNLRMIVEARAEVGGNYLCGVATDEGDTASELRGLAENLALAMEKKLRRPANFYGVGGMKIFRDLIYVMQGLMKADHKFYKEHGVYDFPQKQKKRIIQMKLVGALISVPSVQKKMKGQMTQHMVAPYEKVVEEAKKGKK
;
A
#
# COMPACT_ATOMS: atom_id res chain seq x y z
N MET A 1 4.07 21.30 -26.89
CA MET A 1 4.81 20.42 -25.96
C MET A 1 4.60 18.98 -26.39
N LYS A 2 5.64 18.15 -26.30
CA LYS A 2 5.57 16.70 -26.57
C LYS A 2 5.34 15.97 -25.24
N ILE A 3 4.16 15.41 -25.08
CA ILE A 3 3.73 14.72 -23.85
C ILE A 3 3.74 13.22 -24.10
N LEU A 4 4.61 12.51 -23.40
CA LEU A 4 4.68 11.04 -23.44
C LEU A 4 3.84 10.46 -22.32
N VAL A 5 2.73 9.82 -22.69
CA VAL A 5 1.84 9.14 -21.75
C VAL A 5 2.33 7.71 -21.54
N LEU A 6 2.88 7.42 -20.37
CA LEU A 6 3.35 6.12 -19.96
C LEU A 6 2.21 5.35 -19.27
N ASN A 7 1.43 4.59 -20.07
CA ASN A 7 0.31 3.81 -19.54
C ASN A 7 0.81 2.51 -18.89
N ALA A 8 0.97 2.55 -17.58
CA ALA A 8 1.42 1.40 -16.78
C ALA A 8 0.27 0.47 -16.35
N SER A 9 -0.96 0.75 -16.77
CA SER A 9 -2.06 -0.19 -16.53
C SER A 9 -1.90 -1.47 -17.34
N PRO A 10 -1.98 -2.66 -16.71
CA PRO A 10 -1.97 -3.93 -17.42
C PRO A 10 -3.16 -4.11 -18.37
N LYS A 11 -4.23 -3.32 -18.20
CA LYS A 11 -5.41 -3.31 -19.09
C LYS A 11 -5.15 -2.57 -20.42
N GLY A 12 -4.02 -1.86 -20.55
CA GLY A 12 -3.67 -1.09 -21.74
C GLY A 12 -4.75 -0.07 -22.11
N LYS A 13 -5.22 -0.11 -23.35
CA LYS A 13 -6.28 0.80 -23.86
C LYS A 13 -7.62 0.68 -23.13
N ASN A 14 -7.87 -0.41 -22.42
CA ASN A 14 -9.11 -0.65 -21.68
C ASN A 14 -9.02 -0.13 -20.22
N SER A 15 -7.99 0.64 -19.87
CA SER A 15 -7.86 1.27 -18.57
C SER A 15 -8.70 2.53 -18.48
N ALA A 16 -9.45 2.71 -17.39
CA ALA A 16 -10.15 3.97 -17.11
C ALA A 16 -9.16 5.15 -17.04
N THR A 17 -7.99 4.93 -16.44
CA THR A 17 -6.97 5.98 -16.26
C THR A 17 -6.45 6.54 -17.59
N VAL A 18 -6.21 5.67 -18.59
CA VAL A 18 -5.72 6.18 -19.89
C VAL A 18 -6.78 7.01 -20.62
N HIS A 19 -8.07 6.76 -20.33
CA HIS A 19 -9.14 7.56 -20.94
C HIS A 19 -9.17 9.00 -20.43
N ALA A 20 -8.71 9.26 -19.21
CA ALA A 20 -8.51 10.64 -18.74
C ALA A 20 -7.43 11.35 -19.57
N ALA A 21 -6.31 10.72 -19.87
CA ALA A 21 -5.28 11.28 -20.74
C ALA A 21 -5.76 11.44 -22.19
N LEU A 22 -6.55 10.49 -22.74
CA LEU A 22 -7.17 10.61 -24.06
C LEU A 22 -8.19 11.75 -24.13
N TYR A 23 -8.94 11.98 -23.05
CA TYR A 23 -9.84 13.13 -22.93
C TYR A 23 -9.09 14.46 -23.01
N LEU A 24 -7.96 14.58 -22.28
CA LEU A 24 -7.11 15.75 -22.33
C LEU A 24 -6.49 15.97 -23.73
N GLN A 25 -6.01 14.90 -24.38
CA GLN A 25 -5.52 14.97 -25.76
C GLN A 25 -6.59 15.52 -26.71
N ALA A 26 -7.84 15.06 -26.57
CA ALA A 26 -8.93 15.51 -27.44
C ALA A 26 -9.27 17.00 -27.27
N LEU A 27 -9.06 17.55 -26.08
CA LEU A 27 -9.30 18.96 -25.77
C LEU A 27 -8.13 19.87 -26.16
N HIS A 28 -6.91 19.33 -26.22
CA HIS A 28 -5.67 20.09 -26.41
C HIS A 28 -4.88 19.59 -27.62
N PRO A 29 -5.43 19.72 -28.84
CA PRO A 29 -4.79 19.26 -30.07
C PRO A 29 -3.50 20.04 -30.43
N GLU A 30 -3.23 21.17 -29.78
CA GLU A 30 -2.00 21.94 -29.89
C GLU A 30 -0.78 21.27 -29.25
N HIS A 31 -0.98 20.22 -28.45
CA HIS A 31 0.09 19.42 -27.87
C HIS A 31 0.20 18.06 -28.57
N GLU A 32 1.44 17.57 -28.70
CA GLU A 32 1.72 16.24 -29.27
C GLU A 32 1.68 15.18 -28.17
N PHE A 33 0.65 14.35 -28.14
CA PHE A 33 0.53 13.23 -27.20
C PHE A 33 0.97 11.91 -27.84
N THR A 34 1.95 11.25 -27.25
CA THR A 34 2.38 9.89 -27.60
C THR A 34 2.03 8.92 -26.48
N PHE A 35 1.33 7.81 -26.79
CA PHE A 35 0.90 6.83 -25.80
C PHE A 35 1.72 5.54 -25.89
N VAL A 36 2.37 5.16 -24.80
CA VAL A 36 3.15 3.93 -24.69
C VAL A 36 2.47 2.97 -23.69
N PRO A 37 2.04 1.77 -24.11
CA PRO A 37 1.35 0.81 -23.25
C PRO A 37 2.35 0.00 -22.40
N VAL A 38 3.01 0.66 -21.45
CA VAL A 38 4.05 0.09 -20.58
C VAL A 38 3.55 -1.15 -19.86
N GLY A 39 2.34 -1.09 -19.27
CA GLY A 39 1.79 -2.19 -18.48
C GLY A 39 1.64 -3.50 -19.25
N GLN A 40 1.42 -3.42 -20.57
CA GLN A 40 1.33 -4.58 -21.45
C GLN A 40 2.68 -5.02 -22.05
N ARG A 41 3.64 -4.09 -22.11
CA ARG A 41 4.93 -4.29 -22.77
C ARG A 41 6.12 -4.46 -21.82
N ILE A 42 5.91 -4.45 -20.52
CA ILE A 42 7.00 -4.45 -19.54
C ILE A 42 7.99 -5.61 -19.78
N LYS A 43 7.52 -6.81 -20.07
CA LYS A 43 8.36 -7.97 -20.38
C LYS A 43 9.17 -7.81 -21.68
N SER A 44 8.72 -6.98 -22.61
CA SER A 44 9.48 -6.65 -23.82
C SER A 44 10.58 -5.65 -23.49
N TYR A 45 10.28 -4.67 -22.65
CA TYR A 45 11.25 -3.68 -22.19
C TYR A 45 12.33 -4.24 -21.27
N GLU A 46 12.05 -5.34 -20.55
CA GLU A 46 13.06 -6.11 -19.81
C GLU A 46 14.12 -6.70 -20.73
N LYS A 47 13.78 -6.96 -22.00
CA LYS A 47 14.70 -7.50 -23.00
C LYS A 47 15.42 -6.40 -23.78
N ASP A 48 14.71 -5.34 -24.12
CA ASP A 48 15.20 -4.22 -24.90
C ASP A 48 14.40 -2.94 -24.60
N LEU A 49 15.04 -1.99 -23.92
CA LEU A 49 14.45 -0.70 -23.59
C LEU A 49 14.61 0.34 -24.71
N SER A 50 15.46 0.09 -25.70
CA SER A 50 15.83 1.07 -26.75
C SER A 50 14.63 1.73 -27.44
N PRO A 51 13.53 1.02 -27.79
CA PRO A 51 12.37 1.67 -28.41
C PRO A 51 11.69 2.68 -27.49
N LEU A 52 11.68 2.41 -26.16
CA LEU A 52 11.12 3.35 -25.19
C LEU A 52 12.08 4.51 -24.92
N ARG A 53 13.37 4.25 -24.87
CA ARG A 53 14.42 5.27 -24.69
C ARG A 53 14.30 6.41 -25.69
N VAL A 54 14.09 6.12 -26.96
CA VAL A 54 13.88 7.13 -28.01
C VAL A 54 12.71 8.05 -27.69
N GLU A 55 11.59 7.50 -27.21
CA GLU A 55 10.42 8.30 -26.84
C GLU A 55 10.66 9.12 -25.57
N LEU A 56 11.37 8.52 -24.57
CA LEU A 56 11.75 9.24 -23.35
C LEU A 56 12.67 10.43 -23.64
N GLU A 57 13.66 10.28 -24.50
CA GLU A 57 14.58 11.34 -24.89
C GLU A 57 13.87 12.47 -25.67
N ARG A 58 12.91 12.11 -26.52
CA ARG A 58 12.15 13.04 -27.36
C ARG A 58 11.12 13.89 -26.58
N ALA A 59 10.58 13.35 -25.50
CA ALA A 59 9.51 13.99 -24.74
C ALA A 59 9.98 15.23 -23.98
N ASP A 60 9.12 16.25 -23.89
CA ASP A 60 9.28 17.39 -22.98
C ASP A 60 8.71 17.06 -21.60
N MET A 61 7.64 16.24 -21.56
CA MET A 61 6.93 15.83 -20.35
C MET A 61 6.63 14.34 -20.36
N LEU A 62 6.81 13.68 -19.21
CA LEU A 62 6.33 12.33 -18.95
C LEU A 62 5.04 12.40 -18.11
N LEU A 63 3.96 11.84 -18.63
CA LEU A 63 2.67 11.74 -17.94
C LEU A 63 2.40 10.27 -17.60
N PHE A 64 2.60 9.90 -16.33
CA PHE A 64 2.38 8.55 -15.85
C PHE A 64 0.88 8.28 -15.65
N SER A 65 0.34 7.26 -16.31
CA SER A 65 -1.07 6.87 -16.25
C SER A 65 -1.18 5.45 -15.71
N TYR A 66 -1.73 5.25 -14.49
CA TYR A 66 -1.72 3.95 -13.83
C TYR A 66 -2.84 3.78 -12.78
N PRO A 67 -3.30 2.55 -12.51
CA PRO A 67 -4.17 2.26 -11.39
C PRO A 67 -3.37 2.14 -10.08
N VAL A 68 -4.01 2.38 -8.93
CA VAL A 68 -3.42 2.09 -7.62
C VAL A 68 -3.63 0.61 -7.29
N TYR A 69 -2.54 -0.12 -7.05
CA TYR A 69 -2.56 -1.53 -6.66
C TYR A 69 -1.80 -1.76 -5.35
N THR A 70 -2.43 -2.42 -4.42
CA THR A 70 -1.81 -2.84 -3.15
C THR A 70 -1.04 -1.70 -2.49
N PHE A 71 -1.76 -0.63 -2.16
CA PHE A 71 -1.27 0.59 -1.49
C PHE A 71 -0.36 1.52 -2.30
N ILE A 72 0.04 1.18 -3.53
CA ILE A 72 1.04 1.94 -4.27
C ILE A 72 0.85 1.75 -5.80
N ALA A 73 1.79 2.22 -6.62
CA ALA A 73 1.80 1.98 -8.07
C ALA A 73 1.92 0.47 -8.40
N PRO A 74 1.43 -0.01 -9.56
CA PRO A 74 1.47 -1.42 -9.92
C PRO A 74 2.89 -1.89 -10.25
N TYR A 75 3.12 -3.21 -10.13
CA TYR A 75 4.39 -3.88 -10.46
C TYR A 75 5.03 -3.38 -11.76
N GLN A 76 4.24 -3.19 -12.80
CA GLN A 76 4.74 -2.77 -14.12
C GLN A 76 5.40 -1.39 -14.08
N LEU A 77 4.91 -0.49 -13.23
CA LEU A 77 5.52 0.83 -13.08
C LEU A 77 6.77 0.79 -12.21
N HIS A 78 6.80 -0.03 -11.17
CA HIS A 78 8.02 -0.28 -10.39
C HIS A 78 9.13 -0.80 -11.30
N ARG A 79 8.82 -1.83 -12.09
CA ARG A 79 9.78 -2.41 -13.02
C ARG A 79 10.26 -1.42 -14.08
N LEU A 80 9.38 -0.53 -14.54
CA LEU A 80 9.76 0.53 -15.47
C LEU A 80 10.81 1.48 -14.87
N PHE A 81 10.61 1.94 -13.64
CA PHE A 81 11.59 2.81 -12.97
C PHE A 81 12.95 2.12 -12.81
N GLU A 82 12.98 0.85 -12.41
CA GLU A 82 14.22 0.07 -12.36
C GLU A 82 14.93 0.03 -13.71
N LEU A 83 14.19 -0.20 -14.80
CA LEU A 83 14.76 -0.27 -16.15
C LEU A 83 15.28 1.09 -16.63
N ILE A 84 14.54 2.18 -16.38
CA ILE A 84 14.96 3.55 -16.73
C ILE A 84 16.25 3.94 -15.98
N LYS A 85 16.31 3.66 -14.68
CA LYS A 85 17.48 3.94 -13.85
C LYS A 85 18.70 3.10 -14.28
N ALA A 86 18.48 1.82 -14.58
CA ALA A 86 19.54 0.92 -15.06
C ALA A 86 20.07 1.30 -16.46
N ASP A 87 19.21 1.79 -17.35
CA ASP A 87 19.58 2.26 -18.69
C ASP A 87 20.40 3.56 -18.64
N GLY A 88 20.15 4.40 -17.63
CA GLY A 88 20.83 5.67 -17.45
C GLY A 88 20.41 6.76 -18.43
N VAL A 89 19.21 6.68 -19.01
CA VAL A 89 18.67 7.74 -19.86
C VAL A 89 18.56 9.05 -19.08
N ASP A 90 19.06 10.15 -19.65
CA ASP A 90 18.99 11.48 -19.00
C ASP A 90 17.59 12.08 -19.14
N LEU A 91 16.90 12.20 -18.03
CA LEU A 91 15.57 12.84 -17.91
C LEU A 91 15.63 14.18 -17.15
N SER A 92 16.83 14.65 -16.84
CA SER A 92 17.04 15.87 -16.06
C SER A 92 16.35 17.07 -16.70
N GLY A 93 15.62 17.83 -15.90
CA GLY A 93 14.93 19.03 -16.32
C GLY A 93 13.64 18.83 -17.11
N LYS A 94 13.31 17.59 -17.54
CA LYS A 94 12.00 17.29 -18.16
C LYS A 94 10.89 17.41 -17.11
N PHE A 95 9.67 17.68 -17.56
CA PHE A 95 8.51 17.72 -16.69
C PHE A 95 7.97 16.30 -16.44
N ALA A 96 7.44 16.07 -15.23
CA ALA A 96 6.73 14.87 -14.89
C ALA A 96 5.43 15.18 -14.16
N SER A 97 4.38 14.45 -14.48
CA SER A 97 3.13 14.44 -13.74
C SER A 97 2.47 13.06 -13.85
N GLN A 98 1.31 12.90 -13.20
CA GLN A 98 0.66 11.59 -13.12
C GLN A 98 -0.86 11.71 -13.10
N ILE A 99 -1.53 10.69 -13.60
CA ILE A 99 -2.98 10.51 -13.52
C ILE A 99 -3.22 9.11 -12.95
N THR A 100 -3.99 9.04 -11.87
CA THR A 100 -4.48 7.77 -11.32
C THR A 100 -6.00 7.71 -11.36
N THR A 101 -6.54 6.49 -11.42
CA THR A 101 -7.95 6.22 -11.10
C THR A 101 -8.03 5.12 -10.08
N SER A 102 -8.77 5.37 -8.99
CA SER A 102 -8.95 4.43 -7.89
C SER A 102 -10.25 4.74 -7.15
N LYS A 103 -10.49 4.09 -6.02
CA LYS A 103 -11.47 4.51 -5.02
C LYS A 103 -10.80 5.29 -3.88
N HIS A 104 -9.73 6.01 -4.18
CA HIS A 104 -8.92 6.78 -3.22
C HIS A 104 -8.31 5.92 -2.09
N PHE A 105 -8.13 4.62 -2.37
CA PHE A 105 -7.46 3.72 -1.46
C PHE A 105 -5.94 3.85 -1.63
N TYR A 106 -5.30 4.60 -0.74
CA TYR A 106 -3.85 4.83 -0.75
C TYR A 106 -3.29 5.38 -2.08
N ASP A 107 -4.06 6.19 -2.78
CA ASP A 107 -3.60 6.95 -3.94
C ASP A 107 -2.47 7.93 -3.57
N VAL A 108 -2.51 8.48 -2.35
CA VAL A 108 -1.46 9.37 -1.82
C VAL A 108 -0.09 8.70 -1.78
N THR A 109 0.00 7.45 -1.38
CA THR A 109 1.27 6.70 -1.35
C THR A 109 1.73 6.31 -2.75
N ALA A 110 0.79 6.02 -3.66
CA ALA A 110 1.10 5.75 -5.06
C ALA A 110 1.64 7.00 -5.77
N HIS A 111 1.03 8.16 -5.55
CA HIS A 111 1.50 9.44 -6.08
C HIS A 111 2.90 9.77 -5.56
N ARG A 112 3.11 9.65 -4.23
CA ARG A 112 4.41 9.95 -3.63
C ARG A 112 5.52 9.08 -4.19
N TYR A 113 5.25 7.79 -4.40
CA TYR A 113 6.22 6.87 -4.99
C TYR A 113 6.69 7.33 -6.38
N VAL A 114 5.77 7.73 -7.25
CA VAL A 114 6.09 8.22 -8.60
C VAL A 114 6.81 9.55 -8.54
N GLU A 115 6.38 10.46 -7.66
CA GLU A 115 7.01 11.77 -7.45
C GLU A 115 8.49 11.62 -7.05
N GLU A 116 8.79 10.81 -6.02
CA GLU A 116 10.16 10.62 -5.53
C GLU A 116 11.07 9.98 -6.60
N ASN A 117 10.56 8.98 -7.33
CA ASN A 117 11.33 8.36 -8.42
C ASN A 117 11.61 9.33 -9.58
N CYS A 118 10.67 10.21 -9.92
CA CYS A 118 10.88 11.24 -10.92
C CYS A 118 11.88 12.31 -10.44
N LEU A 119 11.81 12.68 -9.15
CA LEU A 119 12.77 13.61 -8.53
C LEU A 119 14.18 13.04 -8.51
N ASP A 120 14.35 11.73 -8.26
CA ASP A 120 15.64 11.05 -8.35
C ASP A 120 16.23 11.09 -9.77
N LEU A 121 15.38 11.04 -10.78
CA LEU A 121 15.77 11.17 -12.19
C LEU A 121 15.99 12.63 -12.62
N GLY A 122 16.00 13.59 -11.68
CA GLY A 122 16.25 15.02 -11.94
C GLY A 122 15.11 15.75 -12.64
N MET A 123 13.90 15.19 -12.66
CA MET A 123 12.75 15.78 -13.33
C MET A 123 12.10 16.89 -12.49
N ARG A 124 11.38 17.78 -13.15
CA ARG A 124 10.52 18.80 -12.52
C ARG A 124 9.11 18.22 -12.35
N VAL A 125 8.80 17.80 -11.13
CA VAL A 125 7.56 17.10 -10.85
C VAL A 125 6.44 18.07 -10.53
N ILE A 126 5.30 17.92 -11.19
CA ILE A 126 4.07 18.68 -10.97
C ILE A 126 3.02 17.74 -10.40
N ARG A 127 2.27 18.20 -9.39
CA ARG A 127 1.25 17.40 -8.73
C ARG A 127 0.26 16.78 -9.72
N GLY A 128 -0.02 15.50 -9.56
CA GLY A 128 -0.89 14.72 -10.43
C GLY A 128 -2.38 14.82 -10.09
N LEU A 129 -3.20 14.24 -10.99
CA LEU A 129 -4.63 14.04 -10.83
C LEU A 129 -4.91 12.66 -10.20
N SER A 130 -5.54 12.65 -9.03
CA SER A 130 -6.11 11.43 -8.43
C SER A 130 -7.62 11.46 -8.61
N ALA A 131 -8.12 10.70 -9.59
CA ALA A 131 -9.54 10.66 -9.93
C ALA A 131 -10.22 9.41 -9.36
N ASP A 132 -11.51 9.51 -9.02
CA ASP A 132 -12.35 8.32 -8.81
C ASP A 132 -12.58 7.60 -10.15
N MET A 133 -12.86 6.32 -10.08
CA MET A 133 -13.09 5.49 -11.29
C MET A 133 -14.23 6.00 -12.17
N GLU A 134 -15.18 6.77 -11.64
CA GLU A 134 -16.37 7.26 -12.33
C GLU A 134 -16.27 8.75 -12.70
N ASP A 135 -15.25 9.48 -12.24
CA ASP A 135 -15.16 10.94 -12.37
C ASP A 135 -15.27 11.41 -13.82
N LEU A 136 -14.57 10.78 -14.75
CA LEU A 136 -14.63 11.16 -16.17
C LEU A 136 -16.04 11.07 -16.77
N THR A 137 -16.93 10.27 -16.19
CA THR A 137 -18.33 10.13 -16.64
C THR A 137 -19.24 11.25 -16.10
N THR A 138 -18.77 12.03 -15.13
CA THR A 138 -19.49 13.14 -14.52
C THR A 138 -18.99 14.49 -15.06
N GLU A 139 -19.85 15.53 -15.03
CA GLU A 139 -19.41 16.88 -15.42
C GLU A 139 -18.33 17.42 -14.47
N ARG A 140 -18.53 17.21 -13.18
CA ARG A 140 -17.56 17.62 -12.15
C ARG A 140 -16.18 17.00 -12.40
N GLY A 141 -16.11 15.70 -12.60
CA GLY A 141 -14.81 15.04 -12.83
C GLY A 141 -14.16 15.44 -14.14
N ARG A 142 -14.95 15.75 -15.19
CA ARG A 142 -14.41 16.36 -16.42
C ARG A 142 -13.87 17.78 -16.20
N GLU A 143 -14.52 18.57 -15.37
CA GLU A 143 -14.03 19.88 -14.96
C GLU A 143 -12.74 19.76 -14.15
N GLU A 144 -12.68 18.85 -13.20
CA GLU A 144 -11.47 18.58 -12.42
C GLU A 144 -10.30 18.13 -13.30
N ALA A 145 -10.56 17.34 -14.36
CA ALA A 145 -9.54 16.96 -15.33
C ALA A 145 -9.05 18.15 -16.18
N ARG A 146 -9.96 19.06 -16.61
CA ARG A 146 -9.59 20.29 -17.31
C ARG A 146 -8.74 21.20 -16.41
N ASN A 147 -9.20 21.45 -15.18
CA ASN A 147 -8.49 22.27 -14.20
C ASN A 147 -7.10 21.71 -13.90
N PHE A 148 -6.97 20.38 -13.81
CA PHE A 148 -5.66 19.74 -13.67
C PHE A 148 -4.74 20.08 -14.83
N PHE A 149 -5.23 19.99 -16.08
CA PHE A 149 -4.38 20.25 -17.24
C PHE A 149 -3.98 21.73 -17.35
N ASP A 150 -4.90 22.64 -17.08
CA ASP A 150 -4.62 24.08 -17.03
C ASP A 150 -3.54 24.39 -15.99
N GLN A 151 -3.68 23.81 -14.78
CA GLN A 151 -2.67 23.95 -13.72
C GLN A 151 -1.33 23.29 -14.12
N LEU A 152 -1.36 22.14 -14.80
CA LEU A 152 -0.17 21.47 -15.29
C LEU A 152 0.62 22.34 -16.25
N MET A 153 -0.07 22.95 -17.24
CA MET A 153 0.57 23.85 -18.21
C MET A 153 1.10 25.13 -17.55
N PHE A 154 0.32 25.73 -16.65
CA PHE A 154 0.77 26.88 -15.87
C PHE A 154 2.03 26.56 -15.05
N SER A 155 2.06 25.40 -14.41
CA SER A 155 3.21 25.01 -13.58
C SER A 155 4.46 24.69 -14.40
N CYS A 156 4.35 24.29 -15.66
CA CYS A 156 5.51 24.14 -16.54
C CYS A 156 6.26 25.47 -16.73
N GLU A 157 5.54 26.58 -16.73
CA GLU A 157 6.12 27.92 -16.94
C GLU A 157 6.55 28.59 -15.62
N HIS A 158 5.76 28.41 -14.55
CA HIS A 158 5.85 29.21 -13.34
C HIS A 158 6.11 28.41 -12.05
N GLY A 159 6.00 27.07 -12.08
CA GLY A 159 5.90 26.27 -10.85
C GLY A 159 4.53 26.43 -10.16
N PRO A 160 4.37 26.02 -8.88
CA PRO A 160 5.39 25.34 -8.09
C PRO A 160 5.62 23.89 -8.52
N PHE A 161 6.79 23.36 -8.17
CA PHE A 161 7.13 21.95 -8.35
C PHE A 161 7.07 21.22 -7.00
N VAL A 162 6.88 19.90 -7.07
CA VAL A 162 6.93 19.05 -5.89
C VAL A 162 8.33 19.09 -5.28
N THR A 163 8.39 19.26 -3.97
CA THR A 163 9.63 19.27 -3.22
C THR A 163 9.99 17.84 -2.79
N PRO A 164 11.24 17.36 -3.00
CA PRO A 164 11.66 16.03 -2.56
C PRO A 164 11.62 15.89 -1.04
N CYS A 165 11.44 14.66 -0.57
CA CYS A 165 11.69 14.33 0.82
C CYS A 165 13.18 14.51 1.17
N PRO A 166 13.52 14.80 2.43
CA PRO A 166 14.91 14.80 2.87
C PRO A 166 15.56 13.44 2.59
N LYS A 167 16.71 13.46 1.91
CA LYS A 167 17.50 12.24 1.67
C LYS A 167 18.31 11.87 2.90
N ALA A 168 18.59 10.58 3.05
CA ALA A 168 19.53 10.11 4.06
C ALA A 168 20.89 10.81 3.89
N PRO A 169 21.55 11.22 4.98
CA PRO A 169 22.92 11.69 4.90
C PRO A 169 23.82 10.63 4.29
N ALA A 170 24.75 11.05 3.43
CA ALA A 170 25.74 10.11 2.90
C ALA A 170 26.53 9.52 4.09
N ARG A 171 26.43 8.20 4.24
CA ARG A 171 27.18 7.44 5.28
C ARG A 171 27.69 6.15 4.66
N GLU A 172 28.85 5.73 5.12
CA GLU A 172 29.34 4.40 4.82
C GLU A 172 28.47 3.38 5.59
N ARG A 173 27.83 2.46 4.87
CA ARG A 173 27.09 1.38 5.49
C ARG A 173 28.05 0.28 5.93
N THR A 174 28.07 0.02 7.23
CA THR A 174 28.81 -1.12 7.75
C THR A 174 28.10 -2.41 7.40
N ALA A 175 28.83 -3.37 6.85
CA ALA A 175 28.30 -4.70 6.58
C ALA A 175 27.89 -5.37 7.90
N TYR A 176 26.60 -5.71 8.02
CA TYR A 176 26.10 -6.41 9.19
C TYR A 176 26.59 -7.87 9.20
N ARG A 177 27.00 -8.34 10.37
CA ARG A 177 27.39 -9.74 10.58
C ARG A 177 26.56 -10.34 11.72
N PRO A 178 26.08 -11.57 11.57
CA PRO A 178 25.31 -12.24 12.61
C PRO A 178 26.11 -12.37 13.92
N THR A 179 25.46 -12.05 15.03
CA THR A 179 26.06 -12.06 16.37
C THR A 179 25.14 -12.66 17.44
N LEU A 180 23.87 -12.92 17.13
CA LEU A 180 22.91 -13.40 18.08
C LEU A 180 23.08 -14.91 18.31
N PRO A 181 23.01 -15.37 19.58
CA PRO A 181 23.09 -16.79 19.88
C PRO A 181 21.84 -17.52 19.42
N GLU A 182 22.02 -18.78 19.06
CA GLU A 182 20.91 -19.66 18.68
C GLU A 182 20.01 -19.94 19.88
N ALA A 183 18.76 -19.53 19.81
CA ALA A 183 17.75 -19.86 20.80
C ALA A 183 17.28 -21.33 20.65
N ALA A 184 16.88 -21.95 21.76
CA ALA A 184 16.21 -23.25 21.70
C ALA A 184 14.90 -23.13 20.89
N LYS A 185 14.72 -24.00 19.89
CA LYS A 185 13.58 -23.94 18.98
C LYS A 185 12.43 -24.81 19.43
N SER A 186 11.23 -24.29 19.28
CA SER A 186 9.98 -25.03 19.45
C SER A 186 9.25 -25.14 18.11
N ALA A 187 8.77 -26.32 17.78
CA ALA A 187 7.91 -26.56 16.61
C ALA A 187 6.42 -26.24 16.88
N ALA A 188 6.08 -25.64 18.04
CA ALA A 188 4.70 -25.34 18.41
C ALA A 188 4.06 -24.23 17.56
N LYS A 189 4.88 -23.47 16.83
CA LYS A 189 4.45 -22.37 15.96
C LYS A 189 5.19 -22.42 14.63
N ASP A 190 4.47 -22.08 13.55
CA ASP A 190 5.03 -21.92 12.20
C ASP A 190 5.21 -20.42 11.89
N VAL A 191 6.46 -19.99 11.71
CA VAL A 191 6.79 -18.63 11.32
C VAL A 191 7.31 -18.64 9.89
N VAL A 192 6.67 -17.88 8.99
CA VAL A 192 7.15 -17.74 7.61
C VAL A 192 7.84 -16.40 7.42
N ILE A 193 9.06 -16.43 6.88
CA ILE A 193 9.80 -15.25 6.44
C ILE A 193 9.71 -15.18 4.92
N VAL A 194 8.97 -14.18 4.43
CA VAL A 194 8.77 -13.94 3.00
C VAL A 194 9.78 -12.88 2.55
N THR A 195 10.66 -13.25 1.64
CA THR A 195 11.75 -12.38 1.18
C THR A 195 11.93 -12.45 -0.32
N ASN A 196 12.56 -11.44 -0.89
CA ASN A 196 13.12 -11.45 -2.25
C ASN A 196 14.64 -11.25 -2.23
N CYS A 197 15.30 -11.63 -1.14
CA CYS A 197 16.73 -11.51 -0.94
C CYS A 197 17.49 -12.10 -2.13
N ALA A 198 18.34 -11.28 -2.75
CA ALA A 198 19.22 -11.72 -3.82
C ALA A 198 20.54 -12.27 -3.24
N ALA A 199 21.33 -12.95 -4.06
CA ALA A 199 22.61 -13.49 -3.60
C ALA A 199 23.60 -12.41 -3.15
N GLU A 200 23.48 -11.22 -3.72
CA GLU A 200 24.28 -10.03 -3.41
C GLU A 200 23.79 -9.23 -2.19
N ASP A 201 22.57 -9.51 -1.69
CA ASP A 201 21.98 -8.85 -0.52
C ASP A 201 22.51 -9.42 0.81
N GLU A 202 23.83 -9.41 1.03
CA GLU A 202 24.47 -10.01 2.21
C GLU A 202 23.93 -9.45 3.52
N ASN A 203 23.67 -8.14 3.62
CA ASN A 203 23.13 -7.53 4.83
C ASN A 203 21.77 -8.11 5.19
N LEU A 204 20.86 -8.15 4.23
CA LEU A 204 19.53 -8.71 4.44
C LEU A 204 19.58 -10.19 4.80
N ALA A 205 20.43 -10.97 4.11
CA ALA A 205 20.62 -12.39 4.41
C ALA A 205 21.12 -12.61 5.84
N ASN A 206 22.08 -11.80 6.30
CA ASN A 206 22.64 -11.84 7.64
C ASN A 206 21.60 -11.40 8.71
N MET A 207 20.79 -10.38 8.42
CA MET A 207 19.69 -9.97 9.31
C MET A 207 18.64 -11.08 9.46
N ILE A 208 18.26 -11.74 8.37
CA ILE A 208 17.34 -12.88 8.39
C ILE A 208 17.93 -14.03 9.22
N ALA A 209 19.22 -14.34 9.05
CA ALA A 209 19.90 -15.41 9.79
C ALA A 209 19.88 -15.11 11.31
N ASP A 210 20.22 -13.90 11.71
CA ASP A 210 20.26 -13.49 13.12
C ASP A 210 18.86 -13.42 13.76
N PHE A 211 17.88 -12.90 13.04
CA PHE A 211 16.48 -12.95 13.48
C PHE A 211 16.04 -14.39 13.74
N ARG A 212 16.36 -15.31 12.82
CA ARG A 212 16.06 -16.72 12.95
C ARG A 212 16.79 -17.35 14.15
N ALA A 213 18.04 -16.98 14.38
CA ALA A 213 18.79 -17.43 15.56
C ALA A 213 18.09 -17.01 16.87
N ALA A 214 17.67 -15.76 16.96
CA ALA A 214 17.01 -15.22 18.17
C ALA A 214 15.58 -15.74 18.38
N LEU A 215 14.86 -16.13 17.32
CA LEU A 215 13.46 -16.54 17.40
C LEU A 215 13.34 -17.89 18.13
N PRO A 216 12.48 -18.04 19.19
CA PRO A 216 12.32 -19.29 19.92
C PRO A 216 11.43 -20.34 19.23
N TYR A 217 11.07 -20.12 17.97
CA TYR A 217 10.25 -21.02 17.16
C TYR A 217 10.95 -21.40 15.86
N GLU A 218 10.57 -22.56 15.31
CA GLU A 218 10.95 -22.94 13.96
C GLU A 218 10.47 -21.89 12.96
N SER A 219 11.30 -21.59 11.97
CA SER A 219 10.96 -20.65 10.91
C SER A 219 11.41 -21.15 9.56
N ARG A 220 10.62 -20.88 8.56
CA ARG A 220 10.93 -21.21 7.16
C ARG A 220 11.05 -19.92 6.32
N VAL A 221 12.02 -19.92 5.45
CA VAL A 221 12.24 -18.81 4.51
C VAL A 221 11.60 -19.16 3.18
N VAL A 222 10.81 -18.25 2.65
CA VAL A 222 10.21 -18.32 1.33
C VAL A 222 10.81 -17.20 0.49
N ASN A 223 11.74 -17.55 -0.40
CA ASN A 223 12.30 -16.57 -1.33
C ASN A 223 11.40 -16.43 -2.56
N LEU A 224 10.88 -15.26 -2.79
CA LEU A 224 9.97 -14.96 -3.90
C LEU A 224 10.65 -15.04 -5.27
N ARG A 225 11.99 -14.97 -5.32
CA ARG A 225 12.76 -15.14 -6.55
C ARG A 225 12.69 -16.58 -7.09
N ASP A 226 12.40 -17.54 -6.21
CA ASP A 226 12.27 -18.96 -6.58
C ASP A 226 10.88 -19.28 -7.16
N PHE A 227 9.90 -18.35 -7.03
CA PHE A 227 8.57 -18.57 -7.55
C PHE A 227 8.46 -18.07 -9.01
N PRO A 228 8.01 -18.93 -9.97
CA PRO A 228 7.96 -18.59 -11.39
C PRO A 228 6.73 -17.75 -11.74
N PHE A 229 6.67 -16.48 -11.32
CA PHE A 229 5.55 -15.60 -11.60
C PHE A 229 5.27 -15.47 -13.11
N GLY A 230 4.04 -15.73 -13.51
CA GLY A 230 3.54 -15.45 -14.85
C GLY A 230 3.50 -13.94 -15.18
N GLY A 231 3.48 -13.09 -14.16
CA GLY A 231 3.44 -11.63 -14.21
C GLY A 231 2.70 -11.03 -13.03
N GLY A 232 2.66 -9.70 -12.95
CA GLY A 232 1.92 -8.96 -11.94
C GLY A 232 0.41 -9.02 -12.13
N CYS A 233 -0.36 -8.49 -11.18
CA CYS A 233 -1.82 -8.48 -11.24
C CYS A 233 -2.32 -7.76 -12.49
N LEU A 234 -3.30 -8.34 -13.17
CA LEU A 234 -3.93 -7.78 -14.38
C LEU A 234 -5.12 -6.86 -14.06
N GLY A 235 -5.56 -6.79 -12.81
CA GLY A 235 -6.77 -6.04 -12.44
C GLY A 235 -8.05 -6.55 -13.13
N CYS A 236 -8.11 -7.84 -13.45
CA CYS A 236 -9.20 -8.45 -14.23
C CYS A 236 -10.46 -8.76 -13.43
N PHE A 237 -10.45 -8.58 -12.10
CA PHE A 237 -11.53 -8.88 -11.15
C PHE A 237 -11.97 -10.37 -11.07
N GLY A 238 -11.30 -11.28 -11.73
CA GLY A 238 -11.64 -12.71 -11.67
C GLY A 238 -11.71 -13.26 -10.25
N CYS A 239 -10.77 -12.87 -9.41
CA CYS A 239 -10.71 -13.27 -8.00
C CYS A 239 -11.83 -12.69 -7.12
N ALA A 240 -12.36 -11.51 -7.43
CA ALA A 240 -13.50 -10.93 -6.71
C ALA A 240 -14.81 -11.72 -7.01
N VAL A 241 -14.92 -12.31 -8.20
CA VAL A 241 -16.07 -13.12 -8.63
C VAL A 241 -15.97 -14.56 -8.10
N THR A 242 -14.82 -15.21 -8.38
CA THR A 242 -14.65 -16.67 -8.19
C THR A 242 -13.83 -17.04 -6.95
N GLY A 243 -13.11 -16.08 -6.37
CA GLY A 243 -12.11 -16.33 -5.32
C GLY A 243 -10.78 -16.89 -5.82
N LYS A 244 -10.59 -17.01 -7.16
CA LYS A 244 -9.37 -17.56 -7.78
C LYS A 244 -8.75 -16.58 -8.78
N CYS A 245 -7.42 -16.61 -8.91
CA CYS A 245 -6.69 -15.83 -9.91
C CYS A 245 -6.89 -16.43 -11.32
N VAL A 246 -6.77 -15.56 -12.34
CA VAL A 246 -6.79 -16.02 -13.74
C VAL A 246 -5.49 -16.69 -14.18
N TYR A 247 -4.40 -16.41 -13.49
CA TYR A 247 -3.12 -17.11 -13.74
C TYR A 247 -3.19 -18.57 -13.28
N THR A 248 -2.52 -19.43 -14.01
CA THR A 248 -2.41 -20.87 -13.74
C THR A 248 -1.02 -21.28 -13.29
N ASP A 249 -0.24 -20.33 -12.79
CA ASP A 249 1.14 -20.52 -12.31
C ASP A 249 1.24 -21.11 -10.89
N GLY A 250 0.12 -21.48 -10.29
CA GLY A 250 0.07 -22.07 -8.95
C GLY A 250 0.20 -21.06 -7.79
N PHE A 251 0.21 -19.76 -8.07
CA PHE A 251 0.42 -18.75 -7.02
C PHE A 251 -0.67 -18.74 -5.95
N ASP A 252 -1.93 -18.98 -6.31
CA ASP A 252 -3.05 -19.02 -5.36
C ASP A 252 -2.84 -20.09 -4.27
N ASP A 253 -2.46 -21.29 -4.71
CA ASP A 253 -2.22 -22.41 -3.79
C ASP A 253 -0.94 -22.19 -2.96
N PHE A 254 0.12 -21.67 -3.61
CA PHE A 254 1.34 -21.28 -2.94
C PHE A 254 1.09 -20.26 -1.82
N LEU A 255 0.37 -19.17 -2.10
CA LEU A 255 0.05 -18.15 -1.12
C LEU A 255 -0.77 -18.73 0.05
N ARG A 256 -1.83 -19.48 -0.27
CA ARG A 256 -2.76 -20.02 0.74
C ARG A 256 -2.17 -21.10 1.58
N THR A 257 -1.31 -21.98 1.02
CA THR A 257 -0.78 -23.14 1.73
C THR A 257 0.60 -22.93 2.32
N LYS A 258 1.41 -22.03 1.74
CA LYS A 258 2.79 -21.81 2.18
C LYS A 258 2.99 -20.52 2.96
N ILE A 259 2.08 -19.57 2.89
CA ILE A 259 2.25 -18.27 3.57
C ILE A 259 1.11 -18.00 4.54
N GLN A 260 -0.15 -18.06 4.09
CA GLN A 260 -1.30 -17.63 4.90
C GLN A 260 -1.70 -18.61 6.01
N THR A 261 -1.15 -19.81 6.03
CA THR A 261 -1.37 -20.80 7.11
C THR A 261 -0.42 -20.61 8.29
N ALA A 262 0.59 -19.76 8.17
CA ALA A 262 1.57 -19.53 9.22
C ALA A 262 0.95 -18.84 10.44
N ASP A 263 1.47 -19.13 11.64
CA ASP A 263 1.11 -18.45 12.89
C ASP A 263 1.61 -17.00 12.93
N ALA A 264 2.67 -16.68 12.19
CA ALA A 264 3.18 -15.31 11.99
C ALA A 264 3.86 -15.15 10.63
N ILE A 265 3.80 -13.93 10.09
CA ILE A 265 4.41 -13.58 8.79
C ILE A 265 5.45 -12.49 9.01
N VAL A 266 6.68 -12.73 8.56
CA VAL A 266 7.76 -11.74 8.56
C VAL A 266 8.08 -11.39 7.12
N TYR A 267 8.00 -10.11 6.76
CA TYR A 267 8.44 -9.62 5.47
C TYR A 267 9.86 -9.09 5.56
N ALA A 268 10.74 -9.56 4.68
CA ALA A 268 12.15 -9.18 4.69
C ALA A 268 12.61 -8.73 3.30
N PHE A 269 13.07 -7.48 3.17
CA PHE A 269 13.52 -6.92 1.89
C PHE A 269 14.53 -5.78 2.07
N THR A 270 15.27 -5.51 1.01
CA THR A 270 16.11 -4.32 0.88
C THR A 270 15.31 -3.21 0.20
N ILE A 271 15.44 -1.97 0.69
CA ILE A 271 14.81 -0.80 0.07
C ILE A 271 15.42 -0.58 -1.32
N SER A 272 14.55 -0.42 -2.29
CA SER A 272 14.88 -0.07 -3.67
C SER A 272 13.85 0.92 -4.18
N ASP A 273 14.31 2.03 -4.76
CA ASP A 273 13.43 3.00 -5.42
C ASP A 273 12.25 3.46 -4.55
N HIS A 274 12.51 3.85 -3.28
CA HIS A 274 11.53 4.32 -2.29
C HIS A 274 10.49 3.28 -1.84
N TYR A 275 10.70 2.01 -2.19
CA TYR A 275 9.85 0.90 -1.74
C TYR A 275 10.68 -0.39 -1.61
N THR A 276 10.46 -1.36 -2.47
CA THR A 276 11.20 -2.61 -2.59
C THR A 276 11.31 -3.00 -4.07
N HIS A 277 12.28 -3.82 -4.42
CA HIS A 277 12.45 -4.30 -5.78
C HIS A 277 11.16 -4.89 -6.36
N SER A 278 10.95 -4.72 -7.66
CA SER A 278 9.72 -5.11 -8.37
C SER A 278 9.35 -6.59 -8.23
N SER A 279 10.30 -7.47 -7.94
CA SER A 279 10.02 -8.89 -7.65
C SER A 279 9.14 -9.08 -6.42
N PHE A 280 9.38 -8.29 -5.35
CA PHE A 280 8.51 -8.28 -4.17
C PHE A 280 7.18 -7.61 -4.49
N LYS A 281 7.19 -6.51 -5.26
CA LYS A 281 5.97 -5.85 -5.68
C LYS A 281 5.07 -6.74 -6.56
N CYS A 282 5.66 -7.63 -7.36
CA CYS A 282 4.90 -8.63 -8.11
C CYS A 282 4.11 -9.56 -7.17
N TYR A 283 4.75 -10.04 -6.10
CA TYR A 283 4.09 -10.81 -5.04
C TYR A 283 2.98 -10.00 -4.38
N ASP A 284 3.24 -8.75 -4.03
CA ASP A 284 2.26 -7.86 -3.43
C ASP A 284 0.99 -7.73 -4.27
N ASP A 285 1.13 -7.42 -5.55
CA ASP A 285 0.00 -7.28 -6.46
C ASP A 285 -0.75 -8.60 -6.66
N ARG A 286 -0.04 -9.71 -6.66
CA ARG A 286 -0.63 -11.03 -6.85
C ARG A 286 -1.45 -11.47 -5.62
N GLN A 287 -1.24 -10.89 -4.42
CA GLN A 287 -2.10 -11.11 -3.27
C GLN A 287 -3.56 -10.68 -3.50
N PHE A 288 -3.85 -9.89 -4.55
CA PHE A 288 -5.22 -9.64 -5.01
C PHE A 288 -6.00 -10.91 -5.39
N CYS A 289 -5.38 -12.08 -5.47
CA CYS A 289 -6.12 -13.35 -5.57
C CYS A 289 -7.03 -13.60 -4.36
N ASN A 290 -6.78 -12.93 -3.23
CA ASN A 290 -7.70 -12.88 -2.10
C ASN A 290 -8.85 -11.88 -2.27
N GLY A 291 -8.88 -11.09 -3.34
CA GLY A 291 -9.77 -9.93 -3.45
C GLY A 291 -9.47 -8.90 -2.36
N HIS A 292 -10.51 -8.44 -1.70
CA HIS A 292 -10.41 -7.48 -0.58
C HIS A 292 -10.66 -8.15 0.78
N ARG A 293 -10.47 -9.48 0.87
CA ARG A 293 -10.72 -10.28 2.08
C ARG A 293 -9.51 -10.27 3.00
N THR A 294 -9.74 -9.99 4.27
CA THR A 294 -8.70 -9.95 5.33
C THR A 294 -8.40 -11.36 5.85
N VAL A 295 -7.90 -12.23 4.96
CA VAL A 295 -7.73 -13.68 5.24
C VAL A 295 -6.68 -13.99 6.31
N THR A 296 -5.82 -13.04 6.66
CA THR A 296 -4.79 -13.17 7.71
C THR A 296 -5.10 -12.31 8.94
N GLU A 297 -6.36 -11.89 9.10
CA GLU A 297 -6.77 -11.08 10.25
C GLU A 297 -6.36 -11.74 11.58
N GLY A 298 -5.72 -10.97 12.46
CA GLY A 298 -5.21 -11.42 13.74
C GLY A 298 -3.85 -12.13 13.72
N THR A 299 -3.29 -12.43 12.53
CA THR A 299 -1.93 -12.99 12.40
C THR A 299 -0.89 -11.91 12.73
N PRO A 300 0.04 -12.15 13.67
CA PRO A 300 1.16 -11.23 13.91
C PRO A 300 2.03 -11.05 12.66
N MET A 301 2.46 -9.79 12.44
CA MET A 301 3.27 -9.40 11.29
C MET A 301 4.49 -8.61 11.76
N ALA A 302 5.64 -8.85 11.12
CA ALA A 302 6.89 -8.13 11.39
C ALA A 302 7.62 -7.84 10.09
N TYR A 303 8.56 -6.89 10.15
CA TYR A 303 9.40 -6.52 8.99
C TYR A 303 10.88 -6.49 9.36
N ILE A 304 11.71 -6.99 8.46
CA ILE A 304 13.16 -6.87 8.46
C ILE A 304 13.54 -6.09 7.19
N ILE A 305 14.05 -4.88 7.35
CA ILE A 305 14.27 -3.95 6.24
C ILE A 305 15.73 -3.49 6.23
N SER A 306 16.45 -3.81 5.18
CA SER A 306 17.78 -3.24 4.92
C SER A 306 17.63 -1.98 4.08
N GLY A 307 18.21 -0.87 4.52
CA GLY A 307 18.11 0.41 3.82
C GLY A 307 17.84 1.58 4.77
N ASP A 308 17.77 2.80 4.23
CA ASP A 308 17.55 4.03 4.99
C ASP A 308 16.06 4.24 5.31
N TYR A 309 15.47 3.29 6.06
CA TYR A 309 14.04 3.24 6.36
C TYR A 309 13.53 4.49 7.08
N THR A 310 14.36 5.12 7.92
CA THR A 310 14.02 6.37 8.61
C THR A 310 13.71 7.51 7.62
N TYR A 311 14.34 7.50 6.44
CA TYR A 311 14.18 8.52 5.41
C TYR A 311 13.13 8.15 4.34
N GLU A 312 12.39 7.07 4.56
CA GLU A 312 11.32 6.60 3.66
C GLU A 312 9.93 6.73 4.30
N PRO A 313 9.41 7.96 4.50
CA PRO A 313 8.14 8.17 5.19
C PRO A 313 6.96 7.51 4.46
N ASN A 314 7.02 7.41 3.13
CA ASN A 314 6.01 6.75 2.32
C ASN A 314 5.99 5.23 2.57
N LEU A 315 7.15 4.58 2.60
CA LEU A 315 7.29 3.15 2.93
C LEU A 315 6.82 2.87 4.36
N ARG A 316 7.18 3.73 5.31
CA ARG A 316 6.73 3.61 6.72
C ARG A 316 5.20 3.62 6.83
N MET A 317 4.54 4.54 6.10
CA MET A 317 3.08 4.58 6.02
C MET A 317 2.51 3.28 5.44
N ILE A 318 3.09 2.75 4.37
CA ILE A 318 2.61 1.52 3.71
C ILE A 318 2.76 0.30 4.63
N VAL A 319 3.88 0.19 5.34
CA VAL A 319 4.13 -0.91 6.32
C VAL A 319 3.04 -0.93 7.39
N GLU A 320 2.75 0.22 7.99
CA GLU A 320 1.70 0.35 9.00
C GLU A 320 0.30 0.11 8.39
N ALA A 321 -0.01 0.77 7.28
CA ALA A 321 -1.30 0.68 6.61
C ALA A 321 -1.64 -0.75 6.18
N ARG A 322 -0.66 -1.51 5.73
CA ARG A 322 -0.85 -2.92 5.34
C ARG A 322 -1.30 -3.77 6.54
N ALA A 323 -0.65 -3.63 7.67
CA ALA A 323 -1.02 -4.33 8.89
C ALA A 323 -2.43 -3.91 9.36
N GLU A 324 -2.70 -2.62 9.38
CA GLU A 324 -3.97 -2.05 9.84
C GLU A 324 -5.17 -2.47 8.96
N VAL A 325 -5.03 -2.39 7.63
CA VAL A 325 -6.08 -2.83 6.69
C VAL A 325 -6.27 -4.34 6.72
N GLY A 326 -5.18 -5.09 6.88
CA GLY A 326 -5.21 -6.55 7.00
C GLY A 326 -5.77 -7.06 8.31
N GLY A 327 -5.93 -6.18 9.33
CA GLY A 327 -6.30 -6.57 10.69
C GLY A 327 -5.20 -7.36 11.40
N ASN A 328 -3.95 -7.19 10.99
CA ASN A 328 -2.78 -7.86 11.54
C ASN A 328 -2.21 -7.09 12.73
N TYR A 329 -1.57 -7.80 13.67
CA TYR A 329 -0.81 -7.15 14.73
C TYR A 329 0.63 -6.88 14.25
N LEU A 330 0.98 -5.61 14.00
CA LEU A 330 2.33 -5.22 13.63
C LEU A 330 3.23 -5.25 14.87
N CYS A 331 4.16 -6.22 14.91
CA CYS A 331 5.11 -6.39 16.01
C CYS A 331 6.24 -5.35 15.96
N GLY A 332 6.60 -4.88 14.78
CA GLY A 332 7.63 -3.88 14.58
C GLY A 332 8.40 -4.06 13.29
N VAL A 333 9.43 -3.23 13.15
CA VAL A 333 10.39 -3.24 12.05
C VAL A 333 11.78 -3.26 12.65
N ALA A 334 12.64 -4.17 12.20
CA ALA A 334 14.08 -4.15 12.48
C ALA A 334 14.83 -3.68 11.23
N THR A 335 15.84 -2.84 11.42
CA THR A 335 16.61 -2.21 10.35
C THR A 335 18.12 -2.41 10.52
N ASP A 336 18.92 -2.07 9.51
CA ASP A 336 20.37 -1.99 9.59
C ASP A 336 20.88 -0.54 9.77
N GLU A 337 20.04 0.33 10.36
CA GLU A 337 20.38 1.75 10.56
C GLU A 337 21.07 2.02 11.90
N GLY A 338 20.84 1.18 12.92
CA GLY A 338 21.30 1.38 14.28
C GLY A 338 21.93 0.13 14.89
N ASP A 339 21.51 -0.23 16.12
CA ASP A 339 21.88 -1.49 16.77
C ASP A 339 21.02 -2.65 16.22
N THR A 340 21.39 -3.10 15.04
CA THR A 340 20.67 -4.13 14.28
C THR A 340 20.45 -5.41 15.10
N ALA A 341 21.47 -5.87 15.86
CA ALA A 341 21.34 -7.08 16.67
C ALA A 341 20.29 -6.92 17.78
N SER A 342 20.27 -5.78 18.45
CA SER A 342 19.26 -5.46 19.48
C SER A 342 17.86 -5.35 18.87
N GLU A 343 17.71 -4.69 17.70
CA GLU A 343 16.44 -4.57 17.00
C GLU A 343 15.89 -5.93 16.57
N LEU A 344 16.72 -6.82 16.00
CA LEU A 344 16.32 -8.15 15.58
C LEU A 344 15.93 -9.03 16.76
N ARG A 345 16.67 -8.98 17.88
CA ARG A 345 16.32 -9.68 19.12
C ARG A 345 14.97 -9.20 19.65
N GLY A 346 14.80 -7.90 19.81
CA GLY A 346 13.55 -7.32 20.30
C GLY A 346 12.36 -7.64 19.39
N LEU A 347 12.58 -7.68 18.08
CA LEU A 347 11.55 -8.07 17.10
C LEU A 347 11.15 -9.53 17.26
N ALA A 348 12.13 -10.44 17.45
CA ALA A 348 11.88 -11.87 17.66
C ALA A 348 11.10 -12.13 18.96
N GLU A 349 11.48 -11.45 20.06
CA GLU A 349 10.80 -11.53 21.36
C GLU A 349 9.35 -10.99 21.26
N ASN A 350 9.16 -9.86 20.58
CA ASN A 350 7.83 -9.26 20.41
C ASN A 350 6.94 -10.12 19.53
N LEU A 351 7.48 -10.73 18.47
CA LEU A 351 6.74 -11.66 17.62
C LEU A 351 6.31 -12.90 18.41
N ALA A 352 7.21 -13.47 19.22
CA ALA A 352 6.91 -14.62 20.10
C ALA A 352 5.78 -14.27 21.08
N LEU A 353 5.91 -13.14 21.78
CA LEU A 353 4.87 -12.66 22.70
C LEU A 353 3.52 -12.46 22.00
N ALA A 354 3.53 -11.87 20.80
CA ALA A 354 2.31 -11.61 20.03
C ALA A 354 1.58 -12.90 19.67
N MET A 355 2.30 -13.96 19.26
CA MET A 355 1.74 -15.29 18.98
C MET A 355 1.19 -15.97 20.23
N GLU A 356 1.93 -15.92 21.35
CA GLU A 356 1.54 -16.58 22.61
C GLU A 356 0.30 -15.92 23.23
N LYS A 357 0.30 -14.59 23.28
CA LYS A 357 -0.79 -13.80 23.90
C LYS A 357 -1.92 -13.49 22.93
N LYS A 358 -1.78 -13.83 21.65
CA LYS A 358 -2.73 -13.49 20.60
C LYS A 358 -3.05 -11.99 20.63
N LEU A 359 -2.01 -11.17 20.65
CA LEU A 359 -2.13 -9.73 20.77
C LEU A 359 -2.95 -9.14 19.63
N ARG A 360 -3.79 -8.15 19.97
CA ARG A 360 -4.61 -7.38 19.03
C ARG A 360 -4.51 -5.91 19.36
N ARG A 361 -4.69 -5.08 18.36
CA ARG A 361 -4.71 -3.62 18.50
C ARG A 361 -5.96 -3.08 17.83
N PRO A 362 -6.62 -2.05 18.41
CA PRO A 362 -7.66 -1.33 17.70
C PRO A 362 -7.11 -0.72 16.41
N ALA A 363 -7.89 -0.80 15.33
CA ALA A 363 -7.49 -0.21 14.06
C ALA A 363 -7.38 1.32 14.19
N ASN A 364 -6.34 1.89 13.61
CA ASN A 364 -6.16 3.33 13.46
C ASN A 364 -6.87 3.86 12.19
N PHE A 365 -6.63 5.13 11.85
CA PHE A 365 -7.24 5.75 10.66
C PHE A 365 -6.94 4.97 9.37
N TYR A 366 -5.76 4.42 9.20
CA TYR A 366 -5.38 3.66 8.01
C TYR A 366 -6.25 2.42 7.82
N GLY A 367 -6.44 1.64 8.89
CA GLY A 367 -7.30 0.46 8.86
C GLY A 367 -8.77 0.81 8.70
N VAL A 368 -9.27 1.73 9.55
CA VAL A 368 -10.67 2.17 9.51
C VAL A 368 -11.02 2.79 8.16
N GLY A 369 -10.18 3.71 7.63
CA GLY A 369 -10.41 4.37 6.35
C GLY A 369 -10.41 3.39 5.18
N GLY A 370 -9.36 2.56 5.09
CA GLY A 370 -9.23 1.57 4.03
C GLY A 370 -10.37 0.56 4.00
N MET A 371 -10.74 0.02 5.17
CA MET A 371 -11.83 -0.96 5.27
C MET A 371 -13.21 -0.34 4.96
N LYS A 372 -13.43 0.94 5.28
CA LYS A 372 -14.68 1.62 4.90
C LYS A 372 -14.80 1.82 3.41
N ILE A 373 -13.73 2.16 2.72
CA ILE A 373 -13.70 2.26 1.26
C ILE A 373 -14.11 0.91 0.63
N PHE A 374 -13.48 -0.18 1.07
CA PHE A 374 -13.81 -1.52 0.55
C PHE A 374 -15.22 -1.96 0.92
N ARG A 375 -15.66 -1.70 2.16
CA ARG A 375 -17.02 -2.01 2.61
C ARG A 375 -18.07 -1.38 1.68
N ASP A 376 -17.92 -0.11 1.37
CA ASP A 376 -18.87 0.64 0.56
C ASP A 376 -18.82 0.17 -0.91
N LEU A 377 -17.62 -0.01 -1.47
CA LEU A 377 -17.41 -0.52 -2.82
C LEU A 377 -18.05 -1.91 -3.00
N ILE A 378 -17.71 -2.86 -2.12
CA ILE A 378 -18.17 -4.24 -2.23
C ILE A 378 -19.68 -4.33 -2.01
N TYR A 379 -20.25 -3.49 -1.14
CA TYR A 379 -21.68 -3.46 -0.92
C TYR A 379 -22.44 -2.99 -2.17
N VAL A 380 -21.97 -1.95 -2.84
CA VAL A 380 -22.58 -1.47 -4.10
C VAL A 380 -22.38 -2.50 -5.21
N MET A 381 -21.21 -3.11 -5.30
CA MET A 381 -20.84 -4.06 -6.34
C MET A 381 -21.10 -5.53 -5.97
N GLN A 382 -21.94 -5.82 -4.99
CA GLN A 382 -22.15 -7.17 -4.43
C GLN A 382 -22.53 -8.25 -5.46
N GLY A 383 -23.21 -7.87 -6.53
CA GLY A 383 -23.58 -8.76 -7.62
C GLY A 383 -22.39 -9.21 -8.49
N LEU A 384 -21.36 -8.37 -8.57
CA LEU A 384 -20.12 -8.64 -9.31
C LEU A 384 -19.02 -9.21 -8.38
N MET A 385 -18.85 -8.63 -7.20
CA MET A 385 -17.80 -9.01 -6.23
C MET A 385 -18.32 -10.07 -5.25
N LYS A 386 -18.83 -11.18 -5.77
CA LYS A 386 -19.58 -12.20 -4.99
C LYS A 386 -18.75 -12.84 -3.88
N ALA A 387 -17.49 -13.15 -4.13
CA ALA A 387 -16.62 -13.80 -3.15
C ALA A 387 -16.30 -12.84 -1.99
N ASP A 388 -16.00 -11.59 -2.28
CA ASP A 388 -15.72 -10.56 -1.28
C ASP A 388 -16.99 -10.21 -0.50
N HIS A 389 -18.14 -10.06 -1.16
CA HIS A 389 -19.42 -9.81 -0.51
C HIS A 389 -19.81 -10.91 0.48
N LYS A 390 -19.63 -12.19 0.09
CA LYS A 390 -19.87 -13.33 0.98
C LYS A 390 -19.03 -13.23 2.23
N PHE A 391 -17.72 -13.03 2.07
CA PHE A 391 -16.78 -12.89 3.18
C PHE A 391 -17.19 -11.73 4.12
N TYR A 392 -17.45 -10.54 3.57
CA TYR A 392 -17.83 -9.34 4.36
C TYR A 392 -19.11 -9.53 5.13
N LYS A 393 -20.08 -10.28 4.58
CA LYS A 393 -21.33 -10.61 5.27
C LYS A 393 -21.08 -11.60 6.43
N GLU A 394 -20.27 -12.63 6.22
CA GLU A 394 -19.95 -13.65 7.23
C GLU A 394 -19.13 -13.08 8.39
N HIS A 395 -18.25 -12.12 8.12
CA HIS A 395 -17.38 -11.49 9.13
C HIS A 395 -17.94 -10.17 9.71
N GLY A 396 -19.18 -9.81 9.39
CA GLY A 396 -19.85 -8.64 10.00
C GLY A 396 -19.26 -7.28 9.61
N VAL A 397 -18.52 -7.18 8.50
CA VAL A 397 -17.84 -5.95 8.07
C VAL A 397 -18.82 -4.83 7.67
N TYR A 398 -20.07 -5.15 7.38
CA TYR A 398 -21.10 -4.18 7.00
C TYR A 398 -21.68 -3.41 8.17
N ASP A 399 -20.88 -2.63 8.84
CA ASP A 399 -21.19 -1.80 10.03
C ASP A 399 -21.79 -0.41 9.69
N PHE A 400 -22.63 -0.31 8.67
CA PHE A 400 -23.18 0.97 8.22
C PHE A 400 -23.90 1.73 9.35
N PRO A 401 -23.59 3.02 9.57
CA PRO A 401 -24.24 3.84 10.61
C PRO A 401 -25.76 3.89 10.48
N GLN A 402 -26.28 3.86 9.25
CA GLN A 402 -27.72 3.87 8.94
C GLN A 402 -28.47 2.66 9.51
N LYS A 403 -27.79 1.55 9.78
CA LYS A 403 -28.36 0.36 10.41
C LYS A 403 -28.61 0.52 11.90
N GLN A 404 -27.95 1.51 12.56
CA GLN A 404 -28.11 1.80 13.99
C GLN A 404 -29.36 2.64 14.31
N LYS A 405 -30.51 2.26 13.75
CA LYS A 405 -31.77 3.04 13.84
C LYS A 405 -32.15 3.40 15.27
N LYS A 406 -32.04 2.46 16.21
CA LYS A 406 -32.35 2.71 17.63
C LYS A 406 -31.49 3.83 18.22
N ARG A 407 -30.16 3.78 17.98
CA ARG A 407 -29.20 4.79 18.46
C ARG A 407 -29.45 6.14 17.82
N ILE A 408 -29.79 6.19 16.54
CA ILE A 408 -30.10 7.42 15.82
C ILE A 408 -31.35 8.08 16.42
N ILE A 409 -32.42 7.30 16.67
CA ILE A 409 -33.67 7.81 17.29
C ILE A 409 -33.38 8.31 18.71
N GLN A 410 -32.66 7.54 19.52
CA GLN A 410 -32.22 7.94 20.84
C GLN A 410 -31.46 9.27 20.82
N MET A 411 -30.48 9.43 19.91
CA MET A 411 -29.74 10.69 19.80
C MET A 411 -30.58 11.87 19.33
N LYS A 412 -31.57 11.65 18.47
CA LYS A 412 -32.55 12.70 18.10
C LYS A 412 -33.37 13.16 19.30
N LEU A 413 -33.85 12.24 20.14
CA LEU A 413 -34.58 12.56 21.36
C LEU A 413 -33.71 13.33 22.37
N VAL A 414 -32.48 12.84 22.60
CA VAL A 414 -31.51 13.51 23.47
C VAL A 414 -31.19 14.91 22.93
N GLY A 415 -30.96 15.05 21.62
CA GLY A 415 -30.72 16.34 20.98
C GLY A 415 -31.88 17.32 21.15
N ALA A 416 -33.15 16.87 20.98
CA ALA A 416 -34.32 17.68 21.19
C ALA A 416 -34.45 18.18 22.66
N LEU A 417 -34.18 17.30 23.63
CA LEU A 417 -34.20 17.67 25.06
C LEU A 417 -33.11 18.69 25.41
N ILE A 418 -31.87 18.48 24.93
CA ILE A 418 -30.73 19.38 25.20
C ILE A 418 -30.94 20.75 24.53
N SER A 419 -31.68 20.81 23.42
CA SER A 419 -31.95 22.06 22.71
C SER A 419 -32.87 23.01 23.49
N VAL A 420 -33.54 22.56 24.56
CA VAL A 420 -34.35 23.42 25.42
C VAL A 420 -33.42 24.28 26.29
N PRO A 421 -33.52 25.65 26.26
CA PRO A 421 -32.59 26.54 26.94
C PRO A 421 -32.43 26.29 28.45
N SER A 422 -33.55 25.94 29.13
CA SER A 422 -33.53 25.62 30.56
C SER A 422 -32.81 24.32 30.89
N VAL A 423 -32.90 23.32 30.00
CA VAL A 423 -32.18 22.05 30.12
C VAL A 423 -30.71 22.25 29.82
N GLN A 424 -30.40 23.00 28.75
CA GLN A 424 -29.02 23.33 28.36
C GLN A 424 -28.27 24.04 29.50
N LYS A 425 -28.92 24.99 30.19
CA LYS A 425 -28.34 25.69 31.34
C LYS A 425 -28.06 24.76 32.52
N LYS A 426 -28.96 23.80 32.80
CA LYS A 426 -28.79 22.80 33.88
C LYS A 426 -27.71 21.78 33.54
N MET A 427 -27.55 21.40 32.27
CA MET A 427 -26.56 20.42 31.83
C MET A 427 -25.15 21.00 31.63
N LYS A 428 -25.01 22.34 31.67
CA LYS A 428 -23.72 23.01 31.57
C LYS A 428 -22.82 22.55 32.73
N GLY A 429 -21.75 21.82 32.43
CA GLY A 429 -20.82 21.21 33.40
C GLY A 429 -21.10 19.75 33.77
N GLN A 430 -22.32 19.25 33.58
CA GLN A 430 -22.69 17.85 33.90
C GLN A 430 -22.50 16.90 32.68
N MET A 431 -22.43 17.46 31.47
CA MET A 431 -22.35 16.65 30.24
C MET A 431 -21.10 15.77 30.23
N THR A 432 -19.96 16.30 30.71
CA THR A 432 -18.70 15.52 30.81
C THR A 432 -18.86 14.36 31.79
N GLN A 433 -19.49 14.56 32.95
CA GLN A 433 -19.73 13.49 33.92
C GLN A 433 -20.62 12.38 33.33
N HIS A 434 -21.70 12.74 32.62
CA HIS A 434 -22.54 11.74 31.94
C HIS A 434 -21.80 10.97 30.84
N MET A 435 -20.84 11.61 30.15
CA MET A 435 -20.03 10.95 29.13
C MET A 435 -19.04 9.95 29.73
N VAL A 436 -18.48 10.22 30.92
CA VAL A 436 -17.47 9.34 31.53
C VAL A 436 -18.08 8.29 32.48
N ALA A 437 -19.28 8.46 32.96
CA ALA A 437 -19.93 7.55 33.91
C ALA A 437 -19.93 6.06 33.46
N PRO A 438 -20.17 5.71 32.18
CA PRO A 438 -20.04 4.32 31.74
C PRO A 438 -18.63 3.75 31.93
N TYR A 439 -17.60 4.58 31.73
CA TYR A 439 -16.20 4.18 31.87
C TYR A 439 -15.80 4.01 33.34
N GLU A 440 -16.26 4.94 34.20
CA GLU A 440 -16.06 4.86 35.65
C GLU A 440 -16.61 3.53 36.21
N LYS A 441 -17.80 3.12 35.75
CA LYS A 441 -18.39 1.83 36.12
C LYS A 441 -17.49 0.64 35.75
N VAL A 442 -16.93 0.62 34.54
CA VAL A 442 -16.00 -0.45 34.09
C VAL A 442 -14.74 -0.47 34.94
N VAL A 443 -14.19 0.70 35.28
CA VAL A 443 -13.00 0.80 36.14
C VAL A 443 -13.31 0.28 37.55
N GLU A 444 -14.47 0.61 38.13
CA GLU A 444 -14.88 0.11 39.44
C GLU A 444 -15.12 -1.41 39.47
N GLU A 445 -15.72 -1.95 38.40
CA GLU A 445 -15.86 -3.41 38.25
C GLU A 445 -14.50 -4.11 38.18
N ALA A 446 -13.52 -3.53 37.43
CA ALA A 446 -12.18 -4.08 37.34
C ALA A 446 -11.42 -4.05 38.68
N LYS A 447 -11.64 -3.03 39.53
CA LYS A 447 -11.09 -2.98 40.89
C LYS A 447 -11.66 -4.07 41.79
N LYS A 448 -12.95 -4.39 41.65
CA LYS A 448 -13.61 -5.43 42.44
C LYS A 448 -13.21 -6.85 42.02
N GLY A 449 -12.93 -7.08 40.73
CA GLY A 449 -12.48 -8.39 40.19
C GLY A 449 -11.02 -8.73 40.47
N LYS A 450 -10.25 -7.83 41.10
CA LYS A 450 -8.85 -8.04 41.51
C LYS A 450 -8.71 -8.48 43.00
N LYS A 451 -9.79 -8.77 43.67
CA LYS A 451 -9.76 -9.31 45.04
C LYS A 451 -9.87 -10.83 45.04
#